data_833874643aa36501e0ce6232c99b825c
#
_entry.id   833874643aa36501e0ce6232c99b825c
#
_cell.length_a   1.000
_cell.length_b   1.000
_cell.length_c   1.000
_cell.angle_alpha   90.00
_cell.angle_beta   90.00
_cell.angle_gamma   90.00
#
_symmetry.space_group_name_H-M   'P 1'
#
loop_
_entity.id
_entity.type
_entity.pdbx_description
1 polymer ?
#
loop_
_entity_poly.entity_id
_entity_poly.type
_entity_poly.pdbx_seq_one_letter_code
_entity_poly.pdbx_strand_id
1 'polypeptide(L)'
;MQTDYEVIIIGGSYSGLSAAMALGRSRRKILIIDSGKPCNRHTPHSHNFITNDGKTPADIAQRAKQEVLAYPTVNFMNDKVTNVIKTENSFSITTQNNVVCSAKRLLFATGITDIMPPVDNFEDCWGISAVHCPYCHGYEARDKKTGILGNGEAAYHYAGLLLQLTNDITIYTNGKAEFTEEQLEKFAKHNIPVIEDSIIKLKQSKGQAEALISRNGKAYPLEAVYHRAAFVQHTLIPQGLGCELDENGFLKTDPMQKTNISGIYACGDCTTPMRSVATAVATGNKAGAVINSDLAFEVF
;
A
#
# COMPACT_ATOMS: atom_id res chain seq x y z
N MET A 1 -7.54 7.06 34.44
CA MET A 1 -8.89 7.33 33.82
C MET A 1 -9.28 6.10 33.00
N GLN A 2 -10.56 5.75 33.05
CA GLN A 2 -11.09 4.68 32.19
C GLN A 2 -11.13 5.18 30.74
N THR A 3 -10.51 4.43 29.80
CA THR A 3 -10.54 4.76 28.37
C THR A 3 -11.83 4.27 27.73
N ASP A 4 -12.26 4.92 26.64
CA ASP A 4 -13.47 4.52 25.89
C ASP A 4 -13.30 3.16 25.23
N TYR A 5 -12.07 2.88 24.76
CA TYR A 5 -11.68 1.65 24.07
C TYR A 5 -10.37 1.08 24.64
N GLU A 6 -10.16 -0.23 24.47
CA GLU A 6 -8.86 -0.84 24.75
C GLU A 6 -7.89 -0.55 23.60
N VAL A 7 -8.38 -0.61 22.35
CA VAL A 7 -7.59 -0.38 21.14
C VAL A 7 -8.35 0.51 20.18
N ILE A 8 -7.69 1.51 19.61
CA ILE A 8 -8.18 2.22 18.41
C ILE A 8 -7.26 1.86 17.24
N ILE A 9 -7.89 1.44 16.14
CA ILE A 9 -7.23 1.11 14.87
C ILE A 9 -7.48 2.25 13.90
N ILE A 10 -6.43 2.88 13.41
CA ILE A 10 -6.48 3.98 12.43
C ILE A 10 -6.20 3.40 11.05
N GLY A 11 -7.25 3.30 10.24
CA GLY A 11 -7.29 2.64 8.94
C GLY A 11 -8.06 1.32 8.98
N GLY A 12 -9.13 1.24 8.19
CA GLY A 12 -10.08 0.12 8.14
C GLY A 12 -10.05 -0.63 6.80
N SER A 13 -8.89 -0.71 6.15
CA SER A 13 -8.65 -1.59 5.02
C SER A 13 -8.16 -2.97 5.51
N TYR A 14 -7.56 -3.78 4.66
CA TYR A 14 -7.25 -5.20 4.93
C TYR A 14 -6.45 -5.44 6.21
N SER A 15 -5.40 -4.65 6.46
CA SER A 15 -4.57 -4.81 7.67
C SER A 15 -5.32 -4.42 8.94
N GLY A 16 -6.05 -3.29 8.93
CA GLY A 16 -6.85 -2.87 10.07
C GLY A 16 -8.00 -3.81 10.37
N LEU A 17 -8.72 -4.29 9.36
CA LEU A 17 -9.80 -5.28 9.52
C LEU A 17 -9.25 -6.61 10.03
N SER A 18 -8.10 -7.06 9.54
CA SER A 18 -7.48 -8.30 10.00
C SER A 18 -7.05 -8.23 11.47
N ALA A 19 -6.49 -7.09 11.90
CA ALA A 19 -6.18 -6.85 13.31
C ALA A 19 -7.46 -6.81 14.17
N ALA A 20 -8.50 -6.13 13.68
CA ALA A 20 -9.78 -6.06 14.35
C ALA A 20 -10.45 -7.43 14.50
N MET A 21 -10.29 -8.33 13.51
CA MET A 21 -10.74 -9.71 13.59
C MET A 21 -10.10 -10.44 14.79
N ALA A 22 -8.78 -10.38 14.91
CA ALA A 22 -8.04 -11.03 16.01
C ALA A 22 -8.46 -10.47 17.38
N LEU A 23 -8.58 -9.15 17.49
CA LEU A 23 -8.97 -8.46 18.72
C LEU A 23 -10.45 -8.71 19.08
N GLY A 24 -11.37 -8.69 18.10
CA GLY A 24 -12.78 -8.98 18.30
C GLY A 24 -13.02 -10.42 18.78
N ARG A 25 -12.29 -11.39 18.21
CA ARG A 25 -12.31 -12.79 18.67
C ARG A 25 -11.77 -12.95 20.09
N SER A 26 -10.89 -12.06 20.50
CA SER A 26 -10.39 -11.97 21.90
C SER A 26 -11.27 -11.11 22.80
N ARG A 27 -12.44 -10.69 22.33
CA ARG A 27 -13.44 -9.87 23.04
C ARG A 27 -12.92 -8.52 23.53
N ARG A 28 -11.87 -7.96 22.87
CA ARG A 28 -11.38 -6.62 23.17
C ARG A 28 -12.35 -5.55 22.66
N LYS A 29 -12.56 -4.50 23.46
CA LYS A 29 -13.37 -3.34 23.06
C LYS A 29 -12.56 -2.44 22.15
N ILE A 30 -12.88 -2.43 20.86
CA ILE A 30 -12.10 -1.73 19.83
C ILE A 30 -12.96 -0.78 18.99
N LEU A 31 -12.30 0.25 18.47
CA LEU A 31 -12.83 1.15 17.45
C LEU A 31 -11.91 1.17 16.24
N ILE A 32 -12.47 0.97 15.08
CA ILE A 32 -11.81 1.23 13.79
C ILE A 32 -12.24 2.60 13.30
N ILE A 33 -11.28 3.47 12.95
CA ILE A 33 -11.56 4.78 12.33
C ILE A 33 -10.95 4.76 10.93
N ASP A 34 -11.78 4.92 9.90
CA ASP A 34 -11.36 4.83 8.49
C ASP A 34 -11.92 5.95 7.64
N SER A 35 -11.07 6.56 6.81
CA SER A 35 -11.43 7.65 5.90
C SER A 35 -12.03 7.19 4.57
N GLY A 36 -12.10 5.88 4.31
CA GLY A 36 -12.71 5.31 3.10
C GLY A 36 -11.90 5.45 1.82
N LYS A 37 -10.57 5.62 1.90
CA LYS A 37 -9.71 5.85 0.72
C LYS A 37 -8.58 4.81 0.61
N PRO A 38 -8.88 3.51 0.37
CA PRO A 38 -7.84 2.49 0.21
C PRO A 38 -7.01 2.75 -1.06
N CYS A 39 -5.70 2.39 -1.02
CA CYS A 39 -4.79 2.67 -2.13
C CYS A 39 -5.18 1.92 -3.42
N ASN A 40 -5.75 0.74 -3.32
CA ASN A 40 -6.17 -0.10 -4.45
C ASN A 40 -7.60 0.18 -4.96
N ARG A 41 -8.22 1.32 -4.59
CA ARG A 41 -9.59 1.68 -5.01
C ARG A 41 -9.80 1.79 -6.52
N HIS A 42 -8.74 2.04 -7.28
CA HIS A 42 -8.78 2.18 -8.75
C HIS A 42 -8.55 0.86 -9.49
N THR A 43 -8.11 -0.18 -8.79
CA THR A 43 -7.82 -1.50 -9.35
C THR A 43 -9.13 -2.23 -9.64
N PRO A 44 -9.37 -2.69 -10.89
CA PRO A 44 -10.61 -3.39 -11.24
C PRO A 44 -10.77 -4.71 -10.51
N HIS A 45 -9.69 -5.49 -10.40
CA HIS A 45 -9.66 -6.80 -9.77
C HIS A 45 -8.41 -6.95 -8.91
N SER A 46 -8.54 -7.61 -7.77
CA SER A 46 -7.43 -7.95 -6.87
C SER A 46 -6.98 -9.38 -7.15
N HIS A 47 -5.68 -9.58 -7.34
CA HIS A 47 -5.10 -10.88 -7.61
C HIS A 47 -4.07 -11.29 -6.56
N ASN A 48 -3.59 -12.53 -6.65
CA ASN A 48 -2.59 -13.09 -5.75
C ASN A 48 -3.02 -13.08 -4.27
N PHE A 49 -4.32 -13.23 -4.02
CA PHE A 49 -4.86 -13.46 -2.69
C PHE A 49 -5.75 -14.71 -2.71
N ILE A 50 -5.22 -15.81 -2.20
CA ILE A 50 -5.89 -17.12 -2.19
C ILE A 50 -7.33 -17.00 -1.66
N THR A 51 -8.28 -17.71 -2.26
CA THR A 51 -9.72 -17.68 -2.03
C THR A 51 -10.45 -16.42 -2.53
N ASN A 52 -9.74 -15.35 -2.88
CA ASN A 52 -10.31 -14.09 -3.36
C ASN A 52 -9.68 -13.59 -4.67
N ASP A 53 -8.93 -14.46 -5.37
CA ASP A 53 -8.31 -14.12 -6.65
C ASP A 53 -9.37 -13.70 -7.68
N GLY A 54 -9.14 -12.57 -8.37
CA GLY A 54 -10.05 -12.02 -9.36
C GLY A 54 -11.27 -11.27 -8.82
N LYS A 55 -11.46 -11.17 -7.50
CA LYS A 55 -12.55 -10.35 -6.92
C LYS A 55 -12.21 -8.87 -6.95
N THR A 56 -13.23 -8.01 -6.93
CA THR A 56 -12.99 -6.58 -6.81
C THR A 56 -12.46 -6.23 -5.41
N PRO A 57 -11.59 -5.22 -5.28
CA PRO A 57 -11.15 -4.75 -3.96
C PRO A 57 -12.32 -4.37 -3.05
N ALA A 58 -13.37 -3.79 -3.61
CA ALA A 58 -14.56 -3.37 -2.88
C ALA A 58 -15.31 -4.58 -2.27
N ASP A 59 -15.51 -5.67 -3.04
CA ASP A 59 -16.19 -6.87 -2.54
C ASP A 59 -15.41 -7.53 -1.40
N ILE A 60 -14.08 -7.63 -1.55
CA ILE A 60 -13.22 -8.20 -0.51
C ILE A 60 -13.30 -7.37 0.77
N ALA A 61 -13.17 -6.03 0.64
CA ALA A 61 -13.21 -5.12 1.79
C ALA A 61 -14.58 -5.12 2.48
N GLN A 62 -15.67 -5.10 1.71
CA GLN A 62 -17.03 -5.14 2.24
C GLN A 62 -17.30 -6.43 3.02
N ARG A 63 -16.93 -7.57 2.45
CA ARG A 63 -17.07 -8.88 3.11
C ARG A 63 -16.24 -8.94 4.40
N ALA A 64 -14.98 -8.53 4.35
CA ALA A 64 -14.10 -8.49 5.52
C ALA A 64 -14.69 -7.59 6.62
N LYS A 65 -15.22 -6.42 6.25
CA LYS A 65 -15.88 -5.51 7.20
C LYS A 65 -17.12 -6.14 7.84
N GLN A 66 -17.96 -6.83 7.07
CA GLN A 66 -19.14 -7.53 7.60
C GLN A 66 -18.76 -8.61 8.60
N GLU A 67 -17.74 -9.42 8.28
CA GLU A 67 -17.25 -10.49 9.17
C GLU A 67 -16.68 -9.92 10.48
N VAL A 68 -15.97 -8.81 10.42
CA VAL A 68 -15.38 -8.14 11.60
C VAL A 68 -16.47 -7.49 12.48
N LEU A 69 -17.46 -6.85 11.89
CA LEU A 69 -18.55 -6.19 12.63
C LEU A 69 -19.58 -7.17 13.23
N ALA A 70 -19.48 -8.46 12.91
CA ALA A 70 -20.26 -9.50 13.61
C ALA A 70 -19.82 -9.68 15.08
N TYR A 71 -18.62 -9.20 15.46
CA TYR A 71 -18.17 -9.22 16.85
C TYR A 71 -18.70 -8.01 17.61
N PRO A 72 -19.52 -8.19 18.69
CA PRO A 72 -20.23 -7.08 19.36
C PRO A 72 -19.31 -6.08 20.06
N THR A 73 -18.04 -6.41 20.26
CA THR A 73 -17.05 -5.51 20.87
C THR A 73 -16.31 -4.64 19.87
N VAL A 74 -16.60 -4.80 18.55
CA VAL A 74 -15.98 -4.06 17.47
C VAL A 74 -16.90 -2.94 17.01
N ASN A 75 -16.41 -1.72 17.02
CA ASN A 75 -17.07 -0.54 16.49
C ASN A 75 -16.33 -0.01 15.26
N PHE A 76 -17.04 0.64 14.35
CA PHE A 76 -16.48 1.25 13.16
C PHE A 76 -17.00 2.67 12.98
N MET A 77 -16.08 3.60 12.71
CA MET A 77 -16.38 5.00 12.45
C MET A 77 -15.83 5.41 11.08
N ASN A 78 -16.71 5.90 10.20
CA ASN A 78 -16.30 6.50 8.94
C ASN A 78 -15.89 7.96 9.21
N ASP A 79 -14.59 8.17 9.47
CA ASP A 79 -14.04 9.50 9.75
C ASP A 79 -12.52 9.46 9.52
N LYS A 80 -11.88 10.63 9.53
CA LYS A 80 -10.43 10.76 9.43
C LYS A 80 -9.86 11.23 10.77
N VAL A 81 -8.88 10.50 11.30
CA VAL A 81 -8.11 10.97 12.46
C VAL A 81 -7.23 12.15 12.03
N THR A 82 -7.34 13.25 12.77
CA THR A 82 -6.59 14.49 12.52
C THR A 82 -5.52 14.77 13.56
N ASN A 83 -5.73 14.28 14.80
CA ASN A 83 -4.78 14.48 15.87
C ASN A 83 -4.80 13.30 16.85
N VAL A 84 -3.65 13.03 17.46
CA VAL A 84 -3.48 12.08 18.56
C VAL A 84 -2.56 12.69 19.59
N ILE A 85 -2.96 12.64 20.85
CA ILE A 85 -2.17 13.08 21.99
C ILE A 85 -1.91 11.86 22.86
N LYS A 86 -0.63 11.56 23.11
CA LYS A 86 -0.23 10.55 24.10
C LYS A 86 -0.32 11.15 25.51
N THR A 87 -1.01 10.46 26.39
CA THR A 87 -1.05 10.74 27.82
C THR A 87 -0.15 9.73 28.53
N GLU A 88 -0.09 9.78 29.87
CA GLU A 88 0.75 8.86 30.66
C GLU A 88 0.43 7.39 30.36
N ASN A 89 -0.84 7.01 30.31
CA ASN A 89 -1.29 5.62 30.20
C ASN A 89 -2.30 5.37 29.06
N SER A 90 -2.51 6.34 28.17
CA SER A 90 -3.52 6.24 27.11
C SER A 90 -3.22 7.22 25.96
N PHE A 91 -4.09 7.19 24.99
CA PHE A 91 -4.08 8.09 23.83
C PHE A 91 -5.44 8.77 23.73
N SER A 92 -5.45 10.07 23.45
CA SER A 92 -6.63 10.85 23.08
C SER A 92 -6.60 11.10 21.58
N ILE A 93 -7.64 10.70 20.89
CA ILE A 93 -7.76 10.74 19.43
C ILE A 93 -8.84 11.74 19.05
N THR A 94 -8.52 12.67 18.13
CA THR A 94 -9.48 13.63 17.57
C THR A 94 -9.66 13.33 16.09
N THR A 95 -10.92 13.33 15.63
CA THR A 95 -11.27 13.12 14.22
C THR A 95 -11.59 14.43 13.51
N GLN A 96 -11.73 14.38 12.19
CA GLN A 96 -12.09 15.53 11.36
C GLN A 96 -13.46 16.11 11.73
N ASN A 97 -14.40 15.27 12.18
CA ASN A 97 -15.72 15.71 12.66
C ASN A 97 -15.72 16.13 14.14
N ASN A 98 -14.53 16.38 14.72
CA ASN A 98 -14.35 16.80 16.11
C ASN A 98 -14.84 15.78 17.16
N VAL A 99 -14.95 14.50 16.80
CA VAL A 99 -15.18 13.45 17.78
C VAL A 99 -13.88 13.20 18.53
N VAL A 100 -13.96 13.18 19.86
CA VAL A 100 -12.83 12.85 20.73
C VAL A 100 -13.09 11.50 21.39
N CYS A 101 -12.15 10.59 21.31
CA CYS A 101 -12.19 9.28 21.96
C CYS A 101 -10.82 8.89 22.51
N SER A 102 -10.78 7.90 23.38
CA SER A 102 -9.56 7.48 24.05
C SER A 102 -9.33 5.97 24.00
N ALA A 103 -8.05 5.55 23.96
CA ALA A 103 -7.68 4.14 23.97
C ALA A 103 -6.39 3.88 24.75
N LYS A 104 -6.24 2.64 25.24
CA LYS A 104 -4.99 2.18 25.87
C LYS A 104 -3.89 1.93 24.84
N ARG A 105 -4.26 1.49 23.64
CA ARG A 105 -3.34 1.13 22.54
C ARG A 105 -3.79 1.73 21.23
N LEU A 106 -2.82 2.02 20.37
CA LEU A 106 -3.06 2.46 19.00
C LEU A 106 -2.44 1.48 18.00
N LEU A 107 -3.16 1.21 16.92
CA LEU A 107 -2.65 0.54 15.75
C LEU A 107 -2.77 1.44 14.51
N PHE A 108 -1.66 1.79 13.90
CA PHE A 108 -1.63 2.46 12.61
C PHE A 108 -1.68 1.42 11.48
N ALA A 109 -2.79 1.38 10.76
CA ALA A 109 -3.04 0.59 9.57
C ALA A 109 -3.33 1.51 8.37
N THR A 110 -2.65 2.65 8.35
CA THR A 110 -2.97 3.83 7.54
C THR A 110 -2.57 3.69 6.08
N GLY A 111 -1.67 2.76 5.75
CA GLY A 111 -1.13 2.64 4.41
C GLY A 111 -0.29 3.84 3.98
N ILE A 112 -0.10 3.97 2.67
CA ILE A 112 0.71 5.02 2.03
C ILE A 112 -0.05 5.66 0.87
N THR A 113 0.47 6.79 0.37
CA THR A 113 -0.02 7.47 -0.83
C THR A 113 1.08 7.47 -1.88
N ASP A 114 0.80 6.88 -3.05
CA ASP A 114 1.72 6.90 -4.18
C ASP A 114 1.82 8.30 -4.77
N ILE A 115 3.04 8.71 -5.15
CA ILE A 115 3.33 9.94 -5.87
C ILE A 115 3.51 9.57 -7.34
N MET A 116 2.58 10.04 -8.17
CA MET A 116 2.64 9.76 -9.61
C MET A 116 3.81 10.50 -10.27
N PRO A 117 4.42 9.91 -11.32
CA PRO A 117 5.42 10.61 -12.11
C PRO A 117 4.80 11.83 -12.81
N PRO A 118 5.58 12.88 -13.15
CA PRO A 118 5.09 14.05 -13.85
C PRO A 118 4.85 13.75 -15.35
N VAL A 119 3.93 12.82 -15.60
CA VAL A 119 3.53 12.35 -16.93
C VAL A 119 2.01 12.50 -17.03
N ASP A 120 1.55 13.35 -17.94
CA ASP A 120 0.13 13.66 -18.12
C ASP A 120 -0.69 12.38 -18.32
N ASN A 121 -1.86 12.28 -17.69
CA ASN A 121 -2.81 11.15 -17.71
C ASN A 121 -2.27 9.83 -17.12
N PHE A 122 -1.12 9.84 -16.44
CA PHE A 122 -0.58 8.62 -15.83
C PHE A 122 -1.46 8.13 -14.69
N GLU A 123 -1.97 9.06 -13.87
CA GLU A 123 -2.87 8.75 -12.75
C GLU A 123 -4.17 8.07 -13.21
N ASP A 124 -4.70 8.43 -14.38
CA ASP A 124 -5.93 7.82 -14.93
C ASP A 124 -5.75 6.32 -15.25
N CYS A 125 -4.51 5.89 -15.48
CA CYS A 125 -4.15 4.50 -15.75
C CYS A 125 -3.68 3.72 -14.51
N TRP A 126 -3.45 4.42 -13.38
CA TRP A 126 -2.87 3.81 -12.20
C TRP A 126 -3.78 2.75 -11.56
N GLY A 127 -3.23 1.55 -11.41
CA GLY A 127 -3.98 0.38 -10.93
C GLY A 127 -4.78 -0.34 -12.02
N ILE A 128 -4.74 0.12 -13.28
CA ILE A 128 -5.46 -0.47 -14.42
C ILE A 128 -4.45 -1.02 -15.43
N SER A 129 -3.72 -0.14 -16.12
CA SER A 129 -2.69 -0.49 -17.11
C SER A 129 -1.33 0.14 -16.81
N ALA A 130 -1.29 1.12 -15.89
CA ALA A 130 -0.09 1.59 -15.24
C ALA A 130 -0.05 1.00 -13.82
N VAL A 131 0.95 0.17 -13.51
CA VAL A 131 0.98 -0.68 -12.33
C VAL A 131 2.38 -0.74 -11.71
N HIS A 132 2.46 -1.09 -10.41
CA HIS A 132 3.74 -1.24 -9.73
C HIS A 132 4.12 -2.69 -9.41
N CYS A 133 3.15 -3.60 -9.41
CA CYS A 133 3.35 -4.95 -8.87
C CYS A 133 3.18 -6.02 -9.95
N PRO A 134 4.26 -6.66 -10.41
CA PRO A 134 4.16 -7.77 -11.36
C PRO A 134 3.37 -8.97 -10.83
N TYR A 135 3.44 -9.22 -9.53
CA TYR A 135 2.70 -10.32 -8.90
C TYR A 135 1.20 -10.06 -8.79
N CYS A 136 0.79 -8.78 -8.72
CA CYS A 136 -0.60 -8.39 -8.53
C CYS A 136 -1.35 -8.20 -9.87
N HIS A 137 -0.62 -7.86 -10.94
CA HIS A 137 -1.20 -7.46 -12.23
C HIS A 137 -0.49 -8.06 -13.44
N GLY A 138 0.61 -8.79 -13.22
CA GLY A 138 1.46 -9.24 -14.31
C GLY A 138 0.78 -10.26 -15.21
N TYR A 139 0.00 -11.17 -14.64
CA TYR A 139 -0.68 -12.19 -15.41
C TYR A 139 -1.76 -11.61 -16.35
N GLU A 140 -2.44 -10.54 -15.94
CA GLU A 140 -3.43 -9.82 -16.73
C GLU A 140 -2.78 -8.99 -17.87
N ALA A 141 -1.51 -8.61 -17.67
CA ALA A 141 -0.69 -7.90 -18.65
C ALA A 141 0.24 -8.82 -19.47
N ARG A 142 0.14 -10.16 -19.31
CA ARG A 142 0.97 -11.10 -20.07
C ARG A 142 0.77 -10.96 -21.57
N ASP A 143 1.81 -11.24 -22.32
CA ASP A 143 1.85 -11.18 -23.78
C ASP A 143 1.58 -9.79 -24.39
N LYS A 144 1.43 -8.75 -23.55
CA LYS A 144 1.22 -7.38 -23.98
C LYS A 144 2.54 -6.65 -24.21
N LYS A 145 2.50 -5.66 -25.08
CA LYS A 145 3.58 -4.71 -25.26
C LYS A 145 3.72 -3.85 -24.01
N THR A 146 4.81 -4.02 -23.29
CA THR A 146 4.99 -3.52 -21.94
C THR A 146 6.13 -2.50 -21.85
N GLY A 147 5.85 -1.34 -21.28
CA GLY A 147 6.84 -0.33 -20.93
C GLY A 147 7.25 -0.43 -19.47
N ILE A 148 8.54 -0.19 -19.19
CA ILE A 148 9.03 0.10 -17.85
C ILE A 148 9.41 1.57 -17.83
N LEU A 149 8.62 2.40 -17.13
CA LEU A 149 8.96 3.81 -16.91
C LEU A 149 9.79 3.91 -15.63
N GLY A 150 11.11 3.91 -15.79
CA GLY A 150 12.04 3.90 -14.66
C GLY A 150 13.49 3.78 -15.11
N ASN A 151 14.44 3.95 -14.19
CA ASN A 151 15.87 3.96 -14.45
C ASN A 151 16.63 3.12 -13.41
N GLY A 152 17.87 2.81 -13.67
CA GLY A 152 18.79 2.12 -12.77
C GLY A 152 18.26 0.78 -12.26
N GLU A 153 18.60 0.45 -11.02
CA GLU A 153 18.32 -0.86 -10.41
C GLU A 153 16.82 -1.21 -10.37
N ALA A 154 15.95 -0.23 -10.19
CA ALA A 154 14.50 -0.48 -10.15
C ALA A 154 13.96 -0.96 -11.52
N ALA A 155 14.42 -0.33 -12.62
CA ALA A 155 14.02 -0.73 -13.96
C ALA A 155 14.63 -2.09 -14.34
N TYR A 156 15.88 -2.33 -13.96
CA TYR A 156 16.55 -3.63 -14.14
C TYR A 156 15.80 -4.76 -13.43
N HIS A 157 15.40 -4.55 -12.19
CA HIS A 157 14.62 -5.52 -11.43
C HIS A 157 13.27 -5.84 -12.10
N TYR A 158 12.54 -4.82 -12.56
CA TYR A 158 11.30 -5.04 -13.31
C TYR A 158 11.53 -5.83 -14.59
N ALA A 159 12.57 -5.48 -15.37
CA ALA A 159 12.87 -6.20 -16.60
C ALA A 159 13.05 -7.71 -16.35
N GLY A 160 13.78 -8.07 -15.30
CA GLY A 160 13.97 -9.48 -14.92
C GLY A 160 12.67 -10.19 -14.53
N LEU A 161 11.79 -9.53 -13.78
CA LEU A 161 10.50 -10.11 -13.37
C LEU A 161 9.51 -10.26 -14.52
N LEU A 162 9.55 -9.35 -15.51
CA LEU A 162 8.59 -9.32 -16.61
C LEU A 162 8.92 -10.28 -17.75
N LEU A 163 10.15 -10.78 -17.85
CA LEU A 163 10.58 -11.71 -18.91
C LEU A 163 9.76 -13.00 -18.99
N GLN A 164 9.13 -13.44 -17.88
CA GLN A 164 8.26 -14.61 -17.87
C GLN A 164 6.83 -14.28 -18.28
N LEU A 165 6.50 -12.99 -18.39
CA LEU A 165 5.14 -12.53 -18.69
C LEU A 165 5.00 -12.04 -20.12
N THR A 166 6.06 -11.44 -20.70
CA THR A 166 6.05 -10.93 -22.07
C THR A 166 7.46 -10.86 -22.65
N ASN A 167 7.57 -11.03 -23.97
CA ASN A 167 8.81 -10.85 -24.71
C ASN A 167 8.93 -9.43 -25.34
N ASP A 168 7.91 -8.59 -25.24
CA ASP A 168 7.89 -7.24 -25.79
C ASP A 168 8.00 -6.20 -24.68
N ILE A 169 9.23 -6.02 -24.17
CA ILE A 169 9.54 -5.10 -23.09
C ILE A 169 10.39 -3.95 -23.63
N THR A 170 10.08 -2.73 -23.25
CA THR A 170 10.90 -1.53 -23.51
C THR A 170 11.09 -0.74 -22.24
N ILE A 171 12.31 -0.30 -21.94
CA ILE A 171 12.62 0.55 -20.80
C ILE A 171 12.65 2.01 -21.26
N TYR A 172 11.95 2.88 -20.54
CA TYR A 172 11.91 4.33 -20.73
C TYR A 172 12.51 4.99 -19.50
N THR A 173 13.77 5.47 -19.63
CA THR A 173 14.53 6.00 -18.49
C THR A 173 14.15 7.44 -18.13
N ASN A 174 13.42 8.10 -19.03
CA ASN A 174 12.99 9.51 -18.88
C ASN A 174 14.19 10.45 -18.62
N GLY A 175 15.30 10.21 -19.32
CA GLY A 175 16.59 10.87 -19.21
C GLY A 175 17.73 9.89 -19.43
N LYS A 176 18.97 10.30 -19.14
CA LYS A 176 20.16 9.47 -19.33
C LYS A 176 20.03 8.14 -18.56
N ALA A 177 20.32 7.04 -19.25
CA ALA A 177 20.30 5.70 -18.67
C ALA A 177 21.39 5.51 -17.58
N GLU A 178 21.01 4.92 -16.46
CA GLU A 178 21.84 4.67 -15.28
C GLU A 178 22.03 3.17 -15.07
N PHE A 179 22.51 2.46 -16.10
CA PHE A 179 22.74 1.02 -16.07
C PHE A 179 24.24 0.70 -16.16
N THR A 180 24.64 -0.40 -15.52
CA THR A 180 25.98 -0.95 -15.68
C THR A 180 26.11 -1.63 -17.05
N GLU A 181 27.37 -1.84 -17.52
CA GLU A 181 27.64 -2.57 -18.76
C GLU A 181 27.03 -3.98 -18.72
N GLU A 182 27.12 -4.69 -17.60
CA GLU A 182 26.53 -6.01 -17.41
C GLU A 182 24.99 -5.98 -17.55
N GLN A 183 24.32 -4.95 -17.02
CA GLN A 183 22.87 -4.79 -17.15
C GLN A 183 22.47 -4.51 -18.61
N LEU A 184 23.22 -3.67 -19.32
CA LEU A 184 23.00 -3.39 -20.75
C LEU A 184 23.20 -4.63 -21.62
N GLU A 185 24.23 -5.45 -21.36
CA GLU A 185 24.43 -6.73 -22.04
C GLU A 185 23.25 -7.69 -21.84
N LYS A 186 22.72 -7.77 -20.62
CA LYS A 186 21.52 -8.58 -20.33
C LYS A 186 20.29 -8.06 -21.09
N PHE A 187 20.09 -6.74 -21.16
CA PHE A 187 19.00 -6.16 -21.95
C PHE A 187 19.16 -6.48 -23.43
N ALA A 188 20.36 -6.35 -23.99
CA ALA A 188 20.65 -6.69 -25.38
C ALA A 188 20.39 -8.19 -25.69
N LYS A 189 20.82 -9.10 -24.80
CA LYS A 189 20.56 -10.53 -24.89
C LYS A 189 19.08 -10.89 -24.97
N HIS A 190 18.23 -10.13 -24.28
CA HIS A 190 16.78 -10.34 -24.23
C HIS A 190 16.00 -9.41 -25.17
N ASN A 191 16.69 -8.67 -26.07
CA ASN A 191 16.10 -7.71 -26.99
C ASN A 191 15.23 -6.64 -26.29
N ILE A 192 15.65 -6.16 -25.13
CA ILE A 192 14.98 -5.10 -24.36
C ILE A 192 15.62 -3.75 -24.72
N PRO A 193 14.95 -2.91 -25.54
CA PRO A 193 15.48 -1.59 -25.86
C PRO A 193 15.38 -0.64 -24.68
N VAL A 194 16.37 0.27 -24.59
CA VAL A 194 16.41 1.37 -23.61
C VAL A 194 16.21 2.68 -24.36
N ILE A 195 15.21 3.45 -23.97
CA ILE A 195 14.84 4.74 -24.57
C ILE A 195 15.04 5.83 -23.53
N GLU A 196 15.91 6.82 -23.87
CA GLU A 196 16.26 7.92 -22.97
C GLU A 196 15.38 9.16 -23.18
N ASP A 197 14.42 9.10 -24.10
CA ASP A 197 13.54 10.23 -24.39
C ASP A 197 12.76 10.65 -23.14
N SER A 198 12.62 11.98 -22.97
CA SER A 198 11.80 12.55 -21.90
C SER A 198 10.32 12.28 -22.16
N ILE A 199 9.69 11.45 -21.36
CA ILE A 199 8.28 11.09 -21.46
C ILE A 199 7.44 12.14 -20.73
N ILE A 200 6.45 12.70 -21.40
CA ILE A 200 5.61 13.78 -20.86
C ILE A 200 4.13 13.41 -20.76
N LYS A 201 3.68 12.36 -21.44
CA LYS A 201 2.27 12.00 -21.47
C LYS A 201 2.08 10.50 -21.69
N LEU A 202 1.09 9.91 -21.04
CA LEU A 202 0.53 8.61 -21.36
C LEU A 202 -0.76 8.81 -22.14
N LYS A 203 -0.76 8.46 -23.42
CA LYS A 203 -1.99 8.40 -24.24
C LYS A 203 -2.79 7.19 -23.78
N GLN A 204 -4.07 7.38 -23.50
CA GLN A 204 -4.93 6.36 -22.92
C GLN A 204 -6.39 6.52 -23.33
N SER A 205 -7.17 5.46 -23.16
CA SER A 205 -8.62 5.49 -23.25
C SER A 205 -9.21 4.66 -22.10
N LYS A 206 -10.04 5.29 -21.25
CA LYS A 206 -10.70 4.65 -20.09
C LYS A 206 -9.72 3.89 -19.16
N GLY A 207 -8.55 4.48 -18.91
CA GLY A 207 -7.51 3.88 -18.07
C GLY A 207 -6.65 2.82 -18.77
N GLN A 208 -6.88 2.51 -20.04
CA GLN A 208 -6.07 1.60 -20.84
C GLN A 208 -4.99 2.39 -21.58
N ALA A 209 -3.73 2.04 -21.35
CA ALA A 209 -2.58 2.65 -22.00
C ALA A 209 -2.56 2.32 -23.49
N GLU A 210 -2.25 3.32 -24.32
CA GLU A 210 -2.10 3.17 -25.78
C GLU A 210 -0.68 3.51 -26.24
N ALA A 211 -0.06 4.55 -25.68
CA ALA A 211 1.30 4.95 -26.02
C ALA A 211 1.89 5.89 -24.97
N LEU A 212 3.20 5.82 -24.75
CA LEU A 212 3.97 6.89 -24.13
C LEU A 212 4.34 7.94 -25.19
N ILE A 213 4.21 9.21 -24.84
CA ILE A 213 4.53 10.34 -25.72
C ILE A 213 5.71 11.08 -25.12
N SER A 214 6.76 11.21 -25.91
CA SER A 214 7.96 11.96 -25.51
C SER A 214 7.83 13.47 -25.82
N ARG A 215 8.69 14.26 -25.21
CA ARG A 215 8.72 15.73 -25.36
C ARG A 215 8.94 16.16 -26.83
N ASN A 216 9.62 15.35 -27.64
CA ASN A 216 9.85 15.61 -29.05
C ASN A 216 8.67 15.16 -29.95
N GLY A 217 7.56 14.71 -29.36
CA GLY A 217 6.33 14.30 -30.06
C GLY A 217 6.35 12.85 -30.55
N LYS A 218 7.40 12.08 -30.29
CA LYS A 218 7.42 10.67 -30.69
C LYS A 218 6.49 9.84 -29.81
N ALA A 219 5.69 8.98 -30.46
CA ALA A 219 4.79 8.07 -29.80
C ALA A 219 5.40 6.66 -29.72
N TYR A 220 5.33 6.04 -28.55
CA TYR A 220 5.76 4.67 -28.29
C TYR A 220 4.54 3.84 -27.91
N PRO A 221 3.95 3.09 -28.85
CA PRO A 221 2.77 2.26 -28.56
C PRO A 221 3.09 1.20 -27.50
N LEU A 222 2.16 1.02 -26.54
CA LEU A 222 2.22 -0.03 -25.52
C LEU A 222 0.83 -0.23 -24.90
N GLU A 223 0.68 -1.32 -24.15
CA GLU A 223 -0.60 -1.70 -23.53
C GLU A 223 -0.51 -1.79 -22.00
N ALA A 224 0.69 -1.85 -21.45
CA ALA A 224 0.95 -1.85 -20.00
C ALA A 224 2.20 -1.04 -19.68
N VAL A 225 2.21 -0.39 -18.51
CA VAL A 225 3.38 0.36 -18.00
C VAL A 225 3.65 -0.04 -16.56
N TYR A 226 4.88 -0.44 -16.28
CA TYR A 226 5.35 -0.64 -14.92
C TYR A 226 6.13 0.57 -14.44
N HIS A 227 5.79 1.03 -13.24
CA HIS A 227 6.45 2.17 -12.61
C HIS A 227 6.55 1.97 -11.10
N ARG A 228 7.75 2.18 -10.55
CA ARG A 228 7.95 2.22 -9.10
C ARG A 228 7.68 3.63 -8.61
N ALA A 229 6.42 3.90 -8.27
CA ALA A 229 6.03 5.19 -7.72
C ALA A 229 6.76 5.46 -6.39
N ALA A 230 7.25 6.68 -6.20
CA ALA A 230 7.60 7.16 -4.88
C ALA A 230 6.33 7.24 -4.01
N PHE A 231 6.48 7.32 -2.71
CA PHE A 231 5.33 7.39 -1.81
C PHE A 231 5.58 8.32 -0.63
N VAL A 232 4.49 8.69 0.03
CA VAL A 232 4.52 9.32 1.35
C VAL A 232 3.61 8.54 2.31
N GLN A 233 3.91 8.60 3.60
CA GLN A 233 2.99 8.09 4.62
C GLN A 233 1.65 8.83 4.50
N HIS A 234 0.54 8.09 4.59
CA HIS A 234 -0.81 8.67 4.44
C HIS A 234 -1.14 9.71 5.52
N THR A 235 -0.44 9.67 6.64
CA THR A 235 -0.53 10.62 7.75
C THR A 235 0.83 10.78 8.42
N LEU A 236 1.09 11.97 8.95
CA LEU A 236 2.29 12.26 9.73
C LEU A 236 2.07 12.09 11.25
N ILE A 237 0.90 11.64 11.67
CA ILE A 237 0.56 11.46 13.09
C ILE A 237 1.56 10.52 13.80
N PRO A 238 1.96 9.35 13.23
CA PRO A 238 2.95 8.49 13.88
C PRO A 238 4.28 9.20 14.15
N GLN A 239 4.80 9.97 13.18
CA GLN A 239 6.04 10.73 13.35
C GLN A 239 5.88 11.83 14.40
N GLY A 240 4.71 12.51 14.42
CA GLY A 240 4.37 13.50 15.45
C GLY A 240 4.33 12.91 16.87
N LEU A 241 4.06 11.61 17.00
CA LEU A 241 4.13 10.87 18.27
C LEU A 241 5.54 10.31 18.59
N GLY A 242 6.52 10.53 17.71
CA GLY A 242 7.90 10.05 17.87
C GLY A 242 8.15 8.66 17.27
N CYS A 243 7.24 8.11 16.46
CA CYS A 243 7.51 6.87 15.74
C CYS A 243 8.58 7.09 14.65
N GLU A 244 9.56 6.19 14.62
CA GLU A 244 10.65 6.22 13.64
C GLU A 244 10.19 5.70 12.28
N LEU A 245 10.81 6.25 11.22
CA LEU A 245 10.79 5.65 9.88
C LEU A 245 12.10 4.90 9.63
N ASP A 246 12.04 3.90 8.76
CA ASP A 246 13.24 3.29 8.20
C ASP A 246 13.85 4.19 7.09
N GLU A 247 14.98 3.76 6.53
CA GLU A 247 15.69 4.45 5.45
C GLU A 247 14.89 4.61 4.16
N ASN A 248 13.84 3.80 3.99
CA ASN A 248 12.95 3.82 2.84
C ASN A 248 11.65 4.63 3.08
N GLY A 249 11.45 5.16 4.30
CA GLY A 249 10.28 5.96 4.65
C GLY A 249 9.08 5.17 5.18
N PHE A 250 9.24 3.87 5.48
CA PHE A 250 8.22 3.07 6.16
C PHE A 250 8.28 3.23 7.67
N LEU A 251 7.13 3.12 8.35
CA LEU A 251 7.10 3.05 9.81
C LEU A 251 7.89 1.83 10.29
N LYS A 252 8.93 2.11 11.08
CA LYS A 252 9.80 1.07 11.62
C LYS A 252 9.07 0.29 12.71
N THR A 253 9.02 -1.02 12.52
CA THR A 253 8.45 -1.96 13.50
C THR A 253 9.41 -3.11 13.75
N ASP A 254 9.28 -3.70 14.93
CA ASP A 254 9.90 -5.00 15.20
C ASP A 254 9.14 -6.14 14.49
N PRO A 255 9.63 -7.38 14.51
CA PRO A 255 8.91 -8.52 13.94
C PRO A 255 7.52 -8.78 14.54
N MET A 256 7.21 -8.20 15.69
CA MET A 256 5.93 -8.30 16.39
C MET A 256 5.00 -7.10 16.10
N GLN A 257 5.33 -6.27 15.11
CA GLN A 257 4.57 -5.08 14.69
C GLN A 257 4.52 -3.94 15.74
N LYS A 258 5.45 -3.94 16.71
CA LYS A 258 5.60 -2.86 17.70
C LYS A 258 6.49 -1.76 17.12
N THR A 259 6.09 -0.51 17.32
CA THR A 259 6.96 0.64 17.01
C THR A 259 7.95 0.89 18.17
N ASN A 260 8.85 1.86 17.99
CA ASN A 260 9.71 2.33 19.09
C ASN A 260 8.94 3.04 20.23
N ILE A 261 7.66 3.36 20.05
CA ILE A 261 6.82 4.03 21.05
C ILE A 261 5.90 3.02 21.73
N SER A 262 6.05 2.88 23.04
CA SER A 262 5.23 1.96 23.85
C SER A 262 3.73 2.27 23.68
N GLY A 263 2.96 1.21 23.43
CA GLY A 263 1.52 1.27 23.20
C GLY A 263 1.10 1.62 21.78
N ILE A 264 2.07 1.83 20.86
CA ILE A 264 1.82 2.09 19.44
C ILE A 264 2.35 0.94 18.59
N TYR A 265 1.49 0.47 17.69
CA TYR A 265 1.76 -0.60 16.72
C TYR A 265 1.49 -0.10 15.32
N ALA A 266 2.07 -0.76 14.32
CA ALA A 266 1.80 -0.45 12.91
C ALA A 266 1.81 -1.72 12.05
N CYS A 267 0.97 -1.75 11.00
CA CYS A 267 0.86 -2.89 10.08
C CYS A 267 0.38 -2.47 8.68
N GLY A 268 0.59 -3.35 7.72
CA GLY A 268 0.22 -3.11 6.34
C GLY A 268 1.22 -2.23 5.59
N ASP A 269 0.77 -1.62 4.50
CA ASP A 269 1.63 -0.91 3.54
C ASP A 269 2.42 0.26 4.13
N CYS A 270 2.02 0.79 5.29
CA CYS A 270 2.80 1.82 5.97
C CYS A 270 4.10 1.31 6.60
N THR A 271 4.32 -0.02 6.68
CA THR A 271 5.46 -0.66 7.35
C THR A 271 6.35 -1.49 6.43
N THR A 272 6.00 -1.66 5.14
CA THR A 272 6.72 -2.62 4.27
C THR A 272 6.61 -2.28 2.80
N PRO A 273 7.67 -2.50 2.00
CA PRO A 273 7.61 -2.44 0.54
C PRO A 273 6.85 -3.61 -0.10
N MET A 274 6.62 -4.72 0.64
CA MET A 274 5.88 -5.90 0.19
C MET A 274 4.38 -5.67 0.22
N ARG A 275 3.93 -4.72 -0.59
CA ARG A 275 2.53 -4.26 -0.66
C ARG A 275 1.67 -5.29 -1.36
N SER A 276 0.81 -5.98 -0.62
CA SER A 276 -0.21 -6.90 -1.15
C SER A 276 -1.33 -7.09 -0.15
N VAL A 277 -2.49 -7.53 -0.61
CA VAL A 277 -3.62 -7.88 0.28
C VAL A 277 -3.20 -8.97 1.27
N ALA A 278 -2.48 -9.99 0.80
CA ALA A 278 -1.99 -11.08 1.63
C ALA A 278 -1.06 -10.59 2.76
N THR A 279 -0.07 -9.74 2.45
CA THR A 279 0.84 -9.16 3.45
C THR A 279 0.09 -8.25 4.42
N ALA A 280 -0.85 -7.44 3.93
CA ALA A 280 -1.66 -6.57 4.78
C ALA A 280 -2.49 -7.39 5.79
N VAL A 281 -3.13 -8.48 5.34
CA VAL A 281 -3.88 -9.39 6.20
C VAL A 281 -2.97 -10.06 7.22
N ALA A 282 -1.82 -10.58 6.80
CA ALA A 282 -0.88 -11.28 7.68
C ALA A 282 -0.32 -10.36 8.78
N THR A 283 0.15 -9.17 8.40
CA THR A 283 0.71 -8.20 9.36
C THR A 283 -0.35 -7.66 10.31
N GLY A 284 -1.56 -7.41 9.80
CA GLY A 284 -2.70 -7.00 10.62
C GLY A 284 -3.10 -8.05 11.65
N ASN A 285 -3.23 -9.32 11.24
CA ASN A 285 -3.54 -10.42 12.15
C ASN A 285 -2.48 -10.53 13.26
N LYS A 286 -1.20 -10.49 12.89
CA LYS A 286 -0.08 -10.51 13.84
C LYS A 286 -0.18 -9.34 14.83
N ALA A 287 -0.37 -8.12 14.35
CA ALA A 287 -0.50 -6.94 15.21
C ALA A 287 -1.66 -7.10 16.22
N GLY A 288 -2.82 -7.54 15.75
CA GLY A 288 -3.98 -7.76 16.62
C GLY A 288 -3.71 -8.81 17.71
N ALA A 289 -3.07 -9.93 17.37
CA ALA A 289 -2.71 -10.98 18.32
C ALA A 289 -1.70 -10.47 19.36
N VAL A 290 -0.68 -9.71 18.93
CA VAL A 290 0.35 -9.15 19.82
C VAL A 290 -0.25 -8.11 20.76
N ILE A 291 -1.08 -7.21 20.26
CA ILE A 291 -1.79 -6.22 21.10
C ILE A 291 -2.65 -6.93 22.15
N ASN A 292 -3.37 -7.99 21.78
CA ASN A 292 -4.15 -8.76 22.75
C ASN A 292 -3.27 -9.40 23.82
N SER A 293 -2.12 -9.97 23.43
CA SER A 293 -1.16 -10.56 24.35
C SER A 293 -0.64 -9.51 25.34
N ASP A 294 -0.18 -8.36 24.84
CA ASP A 294 0.34 -7.29 25.68
C ASP A 294 -0.72 -6.80 26.69
N LEU A 295 -1.97 -6.60 26.25
CA LEU A 295 -3.07 -6.20 27.14
C LEU A 295 -3.46 -7.29 28.16
N ALA A 296 -3.32 -8.56 27.82
CA ALA A 296 -3.63 -9.68 28.72
C ALA A 296 -2.60 -9.78 29.86
N PHE A 297 -1.31 -9.65 29.52
CA PHE A 297 -0.24 -9.76 30.49
C PHE A 297 -0.03 -8.50 31.36
N GLU A 298 -0.68 -7.38 31.01
CA GLU A 298 -0.72 -6.20 31.91
C GLU A 298 -1.60 -6.41 33.16
N VAL A 299 -2.55 -7.33 33.10
CA VAL A 299 -3.54 -7.57 34.18
C VAL A 299 -3.39 -8.94 34.81
N PHE A 300 -2.52 -9.79 34.26
CA PHE A 300 -2.19 -11.12 34.79
C PHE A 300 -1.11 -11.02 35.84
#